data_308afcfbeb888e621dfc7908cbe7e284
#
_entry.id   308afcfbeb888e621dfc7908cbe7e284
#
_cell.length_a   1.000
_cell.length_b   1.000
_cell.length_c   1.000
_cell.angle_alpha   90.00
_cell.angle_beta   90.00
_cell.angle_gamma   90.00
#
_symmetry.space_group_name_H-M   'P 1'
#
loop_
_entity.id
_entity.type
_entity.pdbx_description
1 polymer ?
#
loop_
_entity_poly.entity_id
_entity_poly.type
_entity_poly.pdbx_seq_one_letter_code
_entity_poly.pdbx_strand_id
1 'polypeptide(L)'
;MKLFEQKIEGVPQFVSYFAPVLEVLRDLGGRARPKQVFQEIAQRHEVPDDFLNQTNKNGQPKFNNRVAWARFYLVKAGYLYSPKRGIWALTDAGGSIEMTDDLAVEIFRQEHAALKADEDEDQAPEGDIVPEGINYWFVGAAWDEGDQTPRFLGEGIWQNGYDDKFSHLVKQMKQGDRIAIKATYTRKNDVPFE
;
A
#
# COMPACT_ATOMS: atom_id res chain seq x y z
N MET A 1 -15.42 -16.66 17.38
CA MET A 1 -15.09 -15.23 17.53
C MET A 1 -14.97 -14.66 16.13
N LYS A 2 -15.52 -13.49 15.85
CA LYS A 2 -15.55 -12.93 14.49
C LYS A 2 -14.18 -12.29 14.19
N LEU A 3 -13.62 -12.52 13.01
CA LEU A 3 -12.28 -12.05 12.59
C LEU A 3 -12.07 -10.55 12.86
N PHE A 4 -13.06 -9.72 12.53
CA PHE A 4 -12.96 -8.26 12.67
C PHE A 4 -12.97 -7.77 14.13
N GLU A 5 -13.35 -8.63 15.09
CA GLU A 5 -13.30 -8.41 16.53
C GLU A 5 -12.10 -9.09 17.18
N GLN A 6 -11.45 -10.01 16.44
CA GLN A 6 -10.31 -10.77 16.95
C GLN A 6 -9.13 -9.85 17.17
N LYS A 7 -8.57 -9.92 18.37
CA LYS A 7 -7.31 -9.26 18.74
C LYS A 7 -6.41 -10.30 19.38
N ILE A 8 -5.20 -10.40 18.83
CA ILE A 8 -4.15 -11.18 19.45
C ILE A 8 -3.45 -10.23 20.43
N GLU A 9 -3.25 -10.66 21.66
CA GLU A 9 -2.66 -9.81 22.70
C GLU A 9 -1.19 -9.43 22.38
N GLY A 10 -0.87 -8.18 22.59
CA GLY A 10 0.49 -7.66 22.41
C GLY A 10 0.92 -7.38 20.97
N VAL A 11 0.01 -7.49 19.98
CA VAL A 11 0.27 -7.18 18.58
C VAL A 11 -0.86 -6.37 17.93
N PRO A 12 -0.59 -5.63 16.83
CA PRO A 12 -1.63 -4.92 16.10
C PRO A 12 -2.70 -5.87 15.52
N GLN A 13 -3.93 -5.39 15.40
CA GLN A 13 -5.06 -6.19 14.93
C GLN A 13 -4.88 -6.79 13.53
N PHE A 14 -4.08 -6.19 12.66
CA PHE A 14 -3.85 -6.73 11.32
C PHE A 14 -3.14 -8.10 11.32
N VAL A 15 -2.46 -8.47 12.41
CA VAL A 15 -1.79 -9.77 12.54
C VAL A 15 -2.78 -10.93 12.48
N SER A 16 -4.01 -10.74 12.99
CA SER A 16 -5.08 -11.75 12.88
C SER A 16 -5.55 -12.02 11.44
N TYR A 17 -5.13 -11.20 10.48
CA TYR A 17 -5.45 -11.41 9.06
C TYR A 17 -4.40 -12.22 8.31
N PHE A 18 -3.30 -12.65 8.94
CA PHE A 18 -2.25 -13.45 8.27
C PHE A 18 -2.81 -14.77 7.73
N ALA A 19 -3.45 -15.56 8.58
CA ALA A 19 -4.09 -16.82 8.16
C ALA A 19 -5.17 -16.58 7.09
N PRO A 20 -6.17 -15.70 7.27
CA PRO A 20 -7.19 -15.43 6.27
C PRO A 20 -6.64 -15.04 4.89
N VAL A 21 -5.57 -14.24 4.82
CA VAL A 21 -4.95 -13.85 3.54
C VAL A 21 -4.35 -15.05 2.82
N LEU A 22 -3.62 -15.91 3.53
CA LEU A 22 -3.02 -17.10 2.95
C LEU A 22 -4.07 -18.13 2.50
N GLU A 23 -5.07 -18.38 3.33
CA GLU A 23 -6.18 -19.30 3.03
C GLU A 23 -6.95 -18.88 1.79
N VAL A 24 -7.37 -17.61 1.74
CA VAL A 24 -8.09 -17.07 0.57
C VAL A 24 -7.25 -17.17 -0.69
N LEU A 25 -5.96 -16.87 -0.62
CA LEU A 25 -5.09 -16.98 -1.80
C LEU A 25 -4.93 -18.42 -2.25
N ARG A 26 -4.84 -19.41 -1.34
CA ARG A 26 -4.81 -20.83 -1.70
C ARG A 26 -6.05 -21.24 -2.48
N ASP A 27 -7.22 -20.88 -1.97
CA ASP A 27 -8.50 -21.23 -2.59
C ASP A 27 -8.73 -20.52 -3.92
N LEU A 28 -8.13 -19.34 -4.12
CA LEU A 28 -8.14 -18.62 -5.39
C LEU A 28 -7.06 -19.10 -6.38
N GLY A 29 -6.44 -20.26 -6.13
CA GLY A 29 -5.43 -20.85 -7.01
C GLY A 29 -4.04 -20.25 -6.88
N GLY A 30 -3.70 -19.77 -5.68
CA GLY A 30 -2.37 -19.26 -5.32
C GLY A 30 -2.08 -17.82 -5.70
N ARG A 31 -3.00 -17.15 -6.42
CA ARG A 31 -2.83 -15.73 -6.83
C ARG A 31 -4.16 -15.04 -7.07
N ALA A 32 -4.25 -13.76 -6.69
CA ALA A 32 -5.45 -12.96 -6.91
C ALA A 32 -5.15 -11.47 -6.95
N ARG A 33 -6.14 -10.68 -7.39
CA ARG A 33 -6.11 -9.23 -7.23
C ARG A 33 -6.49 -8.85 -5.79
N PRO A 34 -5.95 -7.75 -5.22
CA PRO A 34 -6.28 -7.30 -3.87
C PRO A 34 -7.79 -7.21 -3.61
N LYS A 35 -8.54 -6.66 -4.56
CA LYS A 35 -10.01 -6.54 -4.45
C LYS A 35 -10.70 -7.89 -4.24
N GLN A 36 -10.25 -8.93 -4.94
CA GLN A 36 -10.81 -10.29 -4.80
C GLN A 36 -10.51 -10.83 -3.39
N VAL A 37 -9.27 -10.64 -2.91
CA VAL A 37 -8.87 -11.07 -1.57
C VAL A 37 -9.70 -10.37 -0.49
N PHE A 38 -9.88 -9.04 -0.60
CA PHE A 38 -10.72 -8.29 0.34
C PHE A 38 -12.15 -8.79 0.36
N GLN A 39 -12.75 -8.99 -0.81
CA GLN A 39 -14.14 -9.46 -0.94
C GLN A 39 -14.30 -10.87 -0.36
N GLU A 40 -13.38 -11.77 -0.66
CA GLU A 40 -13.43 -13.15 -0.19
C GLU A 40 -13.26 -13.26 1.32
N ILE A 41 -12.31 -12.51 1.92
CA ILE A 41 -12.15 -12.46 3.37
C ILE A 41 -13.41 -11.89 4.03
N ALA A 42 -13.96 -10.78 3.48
CA ALA A 42 -15.17 -10.16 4.03
C ALA A 42 -16.36 -11.12 4.02
N GLN A 43 -16.54 -11.85 2.92
CA GLN A 43 -17.63 -12.81 2.78
C GLN A 43 -17.48 -14.03 3.71
N ARG A 44 -16.29 -14.64 3.76
CA ARG A 44 -16.03 -15.84 4.59
C ARG A 44 -16.19 -15.58 6.08
N HIS A 45 -15.77 -14.40 6.51
CA HIS A 45 -15.82 -14.04 7.91
C HIS A 45 -17.04 -13.19 8.29
N GLU A 46 -18.02 -13.09 7.38
CA GLU A 46 -19.29 -12.37 7.60
C GLU A 46 -19.06 -10.97 8.17
N VAL A 47 -18.09 -10.24 7.57
CA VAL A 47 -17.73 -8.90 8.04
C VAL A 47 -18.90 -7.94 7.77
N PRO A 48 -19.44 -7.27 8.81
CA PRO A 48 -20.61 -6.41 8.63
C PRO A 48 -20.30 -5.19 7.77
N ASP A 49 -21.30 -4.71 7.02
CA ASP A 49 -21.19 -3.51 6.18
C ASP A 49 -20.76 -2.28 6.99
N ASP A 50 -21.26 -2.12 8.21
CA ASP A 50 -20.85 -1.03 9.10
C ASP A 50 -19.36 -1.04 9.40
N PHE A 51 -18.75 -2.22 9.45
CA PHE A 51 -17.30 -2.34 9.64
C PHE A 51 -16.52 -2.10 8.32
N LEU A 52 -17.03 -2.62 7.20
CA LEU A 52 -16.43 -2.42 5.87
C LEU A 52 -16.43 -0.94 5.48
N ASN A 53 -17.45 -0.19 5.89
CA ASN A 53 -17.60 1.24 5.61
C ASN A 53 -16.79 2.16 6.54
N GLN A 54 -16.14 1.62 7.60
CA GLN A 54 -15.27 2.41 8.45
C GLN A 54 -14.01 2.85 7.69
N THR A 55 -13.69 4.14 7.79
CA THR A 55 -12.50 4.71 7.16
C THR A 55 -11.48 5.19 8.19
N ASN A 56 -10.23 5.24 7.78
CA ASN A 56 -9.15 5.93 8.48
C ASN A 56 -9.28 7.44 8.28
N LYS A 57 -8.45 8.23 8.99
CA LYS A 57 -8.41 9.69 8.85
C LYS A 57 -8.13 10.18 7.42
N ASN A 58 -7.45 9.37 6.60
CA ASN A 58 -7.15 9.63 5.19
C ASN A 58 -8.22 9.12 4.21
N GLY A 59 -9.38 8.65 4.71
CA GLY A 59 -10.50 8.18 3.89
C GLY A 59 -10.37 6.74 3.38
N GLN A 60 -9.32 6.00 3.71
CA GLN A 60 -9.17 4.60 3.29
C GLN A 60 -9.99 3.67 4.17
N PRO A 61 -10.65 2.62 3.59
CA PRO A 61 -11.35 1.61 4.38
C PRO A 61 -10.41 0.92 5.37
N LYS A 62 -10.75 0.94 6.66
CA LYS A 62 -9.93 0.34 7.72
C LYS A 62 -9.72 -1.16 7.52
N PHE A 63 -10.74 -1.87 7.05
CA PHE A 63 -10.66 -3.28 6.75
C PHE A 63 -9.60 -3.58 5.69
N ASN A 64 -9.68 -2.90 4.53
CA ASN A 64 -8.71 -3.08 3.45
C ASN A 64 -7.29 -2.74 3.91
N ASN A 65 -7.14 -1.69 4.71
CA ASN A 65 -5.84 -1.31 5.26
C ASN A 65 -5.26 -2.41 6.16
N ARG A 66 -6.05 -3.05 7.02
CA ARG A 66 -5.59 -4.17 7.86
C ARG A 66 -5.14 -5.37 7.02
N VAL A 67 -5.93 -5.77 6.04
CA VAL A 67 -5.57 -6.86 5.12
C VAL A 67 -4.30 -6.52 4.33
N ALA A 68 -4.15 -5.26 3.93
CA ALA A 68 -2.96 -4.80 3.23
C ALA A 68 -1.70 -4.83 4.13
N TRP A 69 -1.80 -4.46 5.40
CA TRP A 69 -0.70 -4.61 6.37
C TRP A 69 -0.35 -6.08 6.63
N ALA A 70 -1.33 -6.95 6.74
CA ALA A 70 -1.09 -8.39 6.84
C ALA A 70 -0.29 -8.90 5.65
N ARG A 71 -0.70 -8.54 4.43
CA ARG A 71 0.04 -8.89 3.21
C ARG A 71 1.48 -8.35 3.24
N PHE A 72 1.69 -7.12 3.70
CA PHE A 72 3.01 -6.52 3.77
C PHE A 72 3.98 -7.37 4.60
N TYR A 73 3.58 -7.75 5.82
CA TYR A 73 4.40 -8.60 6.68
C TYR A 73 4.59 -10.01 6.10
N LEU A 74 3.58 -10.58 5.48
CA LEU A 74 3.68 -11.88 4.80
C LEU A 74 4.63 -11.86 3.60
N VAL A 75 4.77 -10.72 2.91
CA VAL A 75 5.78 -10.54 1.85
C VAL A 75 7.18 -10.47 2.46
N LYS A 76 7.37 -9.71 3.53
CA LYS A 76 8.65 -9.59 4.24
C LYS A 76 9.11 -10.96 4.75
N ALA A 77 8.19 -11.75 5.32
CA ALA A 77 8.46 -13.09 5.79
C ALA A 77 8.61 -14.14 4.67
N GLY A 78 8.49 -13.76 3.39
CA GLY A 78 8.70 -14.65 2.25
C GLY A 78 7.54 -15.59 1.93
N TYR A 79 6.35 -15.39 2.48
CA TYR A 79 5.17 -16.20 2.19
C TYR A 79 4.36 -15.70 0.99
N LEU A 80 4.48 -14.42 0.66
CA LEU A 80 3.83 -13.78 -0.48
C LEU A 80 4.83 -13.03 -1.35
N TYR A 81 4.46 -12.80 -2.61
CA TYR A 81 5.17 -11.93 -3.53
C TYR A 81 4.19 -11.26 -4.51
N SER A 82 4.68 -10.29 -5.28
CA SER A 82 3.91 -9.66 -6.36
C SER A 82 4.57 -9.96 -7.69
N PRO A 83 4.06 -10.93 -8.49
CA PRO A 83 4.62 -11.25 -9.80
C PRO A 83 4.48 -10.10 -10.80
N LYS A 84 3.49 -9.24 -10.60
CA LYS A 84 3.29 -7.97 -11.30
C LYS A 84 2.43 -7.04 -10.44
N ARG A 85 2.45 -5.75 -10.75
CA ARG A 85 1.62 -4.76 -10.06
C ARG A 85 0.14 -5.20 -9.99
N GLY A 86 -0.44 -5.12 -8.81
CA GLY A 86 -1.86 -5.44 -8.57
C GLY A 86 -2.19 -6.94 -8.55
N ILE A 87 -1.19 -7.82 -8.43
CA ILE A 87 -1.40 -9.26 -8.19
C ILE A 87 -0.61 -9.68 -6.96
N TRP A 88 -1.29 -10.32 -6.01
CA TRP A 88 -0.69 -11.01 -4.88
C TRP A 88 -0.60 -12.49 -5.18
N ALA A 89 0.52 -13.11 -4.86
CA ALA A 89 0.74 -14.53 -5.10
C ALA A 89 1.44 -15.19 -3.92
N LEU A 90 1.11 -16.46 -3.68
CA LEU A 90 1.78 -17.30 -2.70
C LEU A 90 3.14 -17.74 -3.25
N THR A 91 4.14 -17.78 -2.37
CA THR A 91 5.34 -18.60 -2.57
C THR A 91 5.03 -20.06 -2.25
N ASP A 92 5.94 -21.00 -2.54
CA ASP A 92 5.79 -22.41 -2.13
C ASP A 92 5.63 -22.51 -0.61
N ALA A 93 6.41 -21.74 0.15
CA ALA A 93 6.29 -21.67 1.60
C ALA A 93 4.92 -21.14 2.03
N GLY A 94 4.42 -20.06 1.41
CA GLY A 94 3.10 -19.50 1.69
C GLY A 94 1.96 -20.44 1.32
N GLY A 95 2.17 -21.29 0.29
CA GLY A 95 1.21 -22.31 -0.11
C GLY A 95 1.04 -23.43 0.91
N SER A 96 2.11 -23.79 1.61
CA SER A 96 2.16 -24.97 2.51
C SER A 96 2.10 -24.65 4.00
N ILE A 97 2.35 -23.40 4.41
CA ILE A 97 2.41 -23.02 5.83
C ILE A 97 1.03 -23.11 6.50
N GLU A 98 0.96 -23.71 7.67
CA GLU A 98 -0.18 -23.59 8.57
C GLU A 98 0.05 -22.38 9.50
N MET A 99 -0.71 -21.32 9.27
CA MET A 99 -0.56 -20.06 9.99
C MET A 99 -1.38 -20.10 11.29
N THR A 100 -0.70 -20.29 12.41
CA THR A 100 -1.28 -20.18 13.75
C THR A 100 -1.14 -18.76 14.30
N ASP A 101 -1.93 -18.41 15.34
CA ASP A 101 -1.81 -17.10 16.01
C ASP A 101 -0.40 -16.90 16.61
N ASP A 102 0.19 -17.94 17.21
CA ASP A 102 1.54 -17.87 17.76
C ASP A 102 2.59 -17.59 16.70
N LEU A 103 2.50 -18.29 15.55
CA LEU A 103 3.39 -18.07 14.42
C LEU A 103 3.21 -16.67 13.82
N ALA A 104 1.97 -16.19 13.71
CA ALA A 104 1.69 -14.85 13.23
C ALA A 104 2.31 -13.76 14.13
N VAL A 105 2.26 -13.96 15.45
CA VAL A 105 2.91 -13.09 16.44
C VAL A 105 4.43 -13.13 16.30
N GLU A 106 5.01 -14.32 16.12
CA GLU A 106 6.45 -14.48 15.92
C GLU A 106 6.93 -13.77 14.67
N ILE A 107 6.27 -14.00 13.53
CA ILE A 107 6.55 -13.32 12.25
C ILE A 107 6.47 -11.80 12.43
N PHE A 108 5.37 -11.32 13.04
CA PHE A 108 5.22 -9.89 13.26
C PHE A 108 6.39 -9.31 14.08
N ARG A 109 6.79 -9.96 15.18
CA ARG A 109 7.88 -9.48 16.04
C ARG A 109 9.23 -9.48 15.34
N GLN A 110 9.54 -10.54 14.58
CA GLN A 110 10.78 -10.65 13.81
C GLN A 110 10.87 -9.55 12.74
N GLU A 111 9.85 -9.44 11.89
CA GLU A 111 9.83 -8.46 10.81
C GLU A 111 9.74 -7.01 11.32
N HIS A 112 9.01 -6.78 12.41
CA HIS A 112 8.92 -5.45 13.02
C HIS A 112 10.24 -5.04 13.68
N ALA A 113 10.97 -5.96 14.28
CA ALA A 113 12.30 -5.69 14.84
C ALA A 113 13.31 -5.38 13.72
N ALA A 114 13.26 -6.13 12.61
CA ALA A 114 14.07 -5.87 11.42
C ALA A 114 13.79 -4.49 10.83
N LEU A 115 12.50 -4.11 10.67
CA LEU A 115 12.11 -2.79 10.18
C LEU A 115 12.61 -1.65 11.09
N LYS A 116 12.59 -1.83 12.41
CA LYS A 116 13.15 -0.83 13.36
C LYS A 116 14.68 -0.74 13.32
N ALA A 117 15.35 -1.84 13.01
CA ALA A 117 16.80 -1.82 12.82
C ALA A 117 17.19 -1.13 11.50
N ASP A 118 16.32 -1.25 10.48
CA ASP A 118 16.47 -0.56 9.18
C ASP A 118 16.02 0.92 9.24
N GLU A 119 15.29 1.36 10.26
CA GLU A 119 14.89 2.77 10.44
C GLU A 119 16.08 3.71 10.73
N ASP A 120 17.27 3.18 11.02
CA ASP A 120 18.52 3.93 10.96
C ASP A 120 19.06 4.12 9.52
N GLU A 121 18.43 3.49 8.50
CA GLU A 121 18.63 3.71 7.08
C GLU A 121 17.28 3.99 6.39
N ASP A 122 17.10 5.23 5.98
CA ASP A 122 15.99 5.88 5.27
C ASP A 122 15.37 5.08 4.10
N GLN A 123 14.64 3.98 4.33
CA GLN A 123 13.83 3.37 3.26
C GLN A 123 12.55 2.69 3.73
N ALA A 124 11.43 3.32 3.39
CA ALA A 124 10.12 2.68 3.42
C ALA A 124 9.98 1.62 2.32
N PRO A 125 9.30 0.48 2.60
CA PRO A 125 9.20 -0.62 1.66
C PRO A 125 8.38 -0.27 0.41
N GLU A 126 8.94 -0.53 -0.77
CA GLU A 126 8.24 -0.45 -2.05
C GLU A 126 7.19 -1.58 -2.19
N GLY A 127 5.94 -1.23 -2.21
CA GLY A 127 4.84 -2.12 -2.50
C GLY A 127 3.49 -1.42 -2.32
N ASP A 128 2.49 -1.75 -3.09
CA ASP A 128 1.14 -1.17 -3.25
C ASP A 128 0.36 -0.80 -1.94
N ILE A 129 1.05 -0.67 -0.84
CA ILE A 129 0.63 -0.09 0.42
C ILE A 129 1.42 1.21 0.54
N VAL A 130 0.74 2.33 0.45
CA VAL A 130 1.33 3.62 0.83
C VAL A 130 1.54 3.55 2.35
N PRO A 131 2.78 3.48 2.85
CA PRO A 131 3.03 3.55 4.28
C PRO A 131 2.47 4.87 4.80
N GLU A 132 1.94 4.88 6.01
CA GLU A 132 1.64 6.15 6.69
C GLU A 132 2.94 6.94 6.75
N GLY A 133 3.09 7.94 5.86
CA GLY A 133 4.25 8.82 5.84
C GLY A 133 4.82 9.18 4.48
N ILE A 134 4.70 8.34 3.46
CA ILE A 134 5.14 8.70 2.10
C ILE A 134 3.94 9.09 1.26
N ASN A 135 3.91 10.34 0.81
CA ASN A 135 2.90 10.80 -0.11
C ASN A 135 3.40 10.70 -1.55
N TYR A 136 2.49 10.38 -2.46
CA TYR A 136 2.72 10.42 -3.89
C TYR A 136 2.02 11.65 -4.46
N TRP A 137 2.80 12.54 -5.04
CA TRP A 137 2.32 13.81 -5.58
C TRP A 137 2.37 13.77 -7.10
N PHE A 138 1.24 14.06 -7.74
CA PHE A 138 1.20 14.30 -9.17
C PHE A 138 1.23 15.82 -9.40
N VAL A 139 2.30 16.29 -10.01
CA VAL A 139 2.55 17.71 -10.18
C VAL A 139 2.62 18.11 -11.65
N GLY A 140 2.16 19.32 -11.97
CA GLY A 140 2.28 19.88 -13.31
C GLY A 140 3.65 20.52 -13.54
N ALA A 141 4.10 20.53 -14.80
CA ALA A 141 5.28 21.24 -15.23
C ALA A 141 5.02 22.10 -16.48
N ALA A 142 3.79 22.20 -16.94
CA ALA A 142 3.40 23.09 -18.04
C ALA A 142 2.99 24.46 -17.48
N TRP A 143 3.78 25.48 -17.76
CA TRP A 143 3.55 26.87 -17.42
C TRP A 143 3.21 27.67 -18.67
N ASP A 144 2.85 28.95 -18.50
CA ASP A 144 2.58 29.84 -19.64
C ASP A 144 3.84 30.01 -20.53
N GLU A 145 5.04 29.93 -19.94
CA GLU A 145 6.33 29.97 -20.64
C GLU A 145 6.72 28.64 -21.29
N GLY A 146 5.93 27.56 -21.14
CA GLY A 146 6.14 26.27 -21.72
C GLY A 146 6.38 25.13 -20.73
N ASP A 147 6.83 23.98 -21.23
CA ASP A 147 7.13 22.79 -20.44
C ASP A 147 8.43 22.93 -19.64
N GLN A 148 8.31 22.92 -18.33
CA GLN A 148 9.41 23.01 -17.38
C GLN A 148 10.01 21.64 -17.00
N THR A 149 9.49 20.55 -17.54
CA THR A 149 9.96 19.18 -17.20
C THR A 149 11.47 19.02 -17.43
N PRO A 150 12.08 19.45 -18.55
CA PRO A 150 13.51 19.30 -18.75
C PRO A 150 14.36 20.03 -17.70
N ARG A 151 13.92 21.23 -17.30
CA ARG A 151 14.56 21.99 -16.22
C ARG A 151 14.46 21.28 -14.89
N PHE A 152 13.27 20.83 -14.51
CA PHE A 152 13.04 20.16 -13.23
C PHE A 152 13.84 18.87 -13.10
N LEU A 153 13.92 18.10 -14.16
CA LEU A 153 14.73 16.88 -14.17
C LEU A 153 16.24 17.17 -14.16
N GLY A 154 16.68 18.20 -14.90
CA GLY A 154 18.10 18.58 -14.96
C GLY A 154 18.63 19.18 -13.66
N GLU A 155 17.82 19.95 -12.97
CA GLU A 155 18.16 20.62 -11.70
C GLU A 155 17.80 19.77 -10.46
N GLY A 156 17.06 18.67 -10.61
CA GLY A 156 16.59 17.85 -9.48
C GLY A 156 15.61 18.58 -8.58
N ILE A 157 14.78 19.48 -9.14
CA ILE A 157 13.82 20.29 -8.41
C ILE A 157 12.43 20.14 -8.99
N TRP A 158 11.41 20.54 -8.24
CA TRP A 158 10.10 20.90 -8.74
C TRP A 158 9.67 22.22 -8.09
N GLN A 159 9.01 23.06 -8.84
CA GLN A 159 8.53 24.35 -8.39
C GLN A 159 7.04 24.51 -8.72
N ASN A 160 6.25 25.00 -7.75
CA ASN A 160 4.86 25.38 -8.00
C ASN A 160 4.82 26.63 -8.92
N GLY A 161 4.18 26.49 -10.08
CA GLY A 161 4.04 27.61 -11.04
C GLY A 161 2.91 28.58 -10.70
N TYR A 162 2.27 28.45 -9.55
CA TYR A 162 1.20 29.35 -9.09
C TYR A 162 1.65 30.12 -7.85
N ASP A 163 1.31 31.39 -7.75
CA ASP A 163 1.72 32.23 -6.63
C ASP A 163 1.21 31.65 -5.29
N ASP A 164 -0.11 31.66 -5.06
CA ASP A 164 -0.68 31.13 -3.80
C ASP A 164 -1.54 29.87 -3.99
N LYS A 165 -1.95 29.59 -5.23
CA LYS A 165 -2.78 28.44 -5.52
C LYS A 165 -2.02 27.16 -5.19
N PHE A 166 -2.64 26.26 -4.43
CA PHE A 166 -2.07 25.00 -3.97
C PHE A 166 -0.90 25.10 -2.98
N SER A 167 -0.49 26.28 -2.54
CA SER A 167 0.59 26.45 -1.57
C SER A 167 0.37 25.67 -0.28
N HIS A 168 -0.89 25.49 0.14
CA HIS A 168 -1.24 24.67 1.30
C HIS A 168 -0.96 23.18 1.09
N LEU A 169 -1.04 22.67 -0.16
CA LEU A 169 -0.66 21.29 -0.50
C LEU A 169 0.85 21.15 -0.57
N VAL A 170 1.53 22.10 -1.20
CA VAL A 170 3.01 22.09 -1.31
C VAL A 170 3.66 22.08 0.08
N LYS A 171 3.11 22.84 1.03
CA LYS A 171 3.58 22.84 2.43
C LYS A 171 3.38 21.53 3.19
N GLN A 172 2.58 20.60 2.65
CA GLN A 172 2.39 19.27 3.21
C GLN A 172 3.42 18.25 2.68
N MET A 173 4.14 18.58 1.61
CA MET A 173 5.22 17.75 1.09
C MET A 173 6.35 17.64 2.10
N LYS A 174 6.88 16.44 2.24
CA LYS A 174 7.95 16.12 3.20
C LYS A 174 9.11 15.46 2.48
N GLN A 175 10.26 15.50 3.11
CA GLN A 175 11.41 14.71 2.67
C GLN A 175 11.01 13.23 2.63
N GLY A 176 11.33 12.55 1.53
CA GLY A 176 10.94 11.16 1.28
C GLY A 176 9.67 10.99 0.45
N ASP A 177 8.83 12.03 0.30
CA ASP A 177 7.68 11.99 -0.61
C ASP A 177 8.12 11.75 -2.06
N ARG A 178 7.29 11.07 -2.85
CA ARG A 178 7.53 10.79 -4.26
C ARG A 178 6.75 11.78 -5.14
N ILE A 179 7.44 12.37 -6.11
CA ILE A 179 6.84 13.32 -7.04
C ILE A 179 6.86 12.72 -8.45
N ALA A 180 5.68 12.60 -9.07
CA ALA A 180 5.53 12.28 -10.47
C ALA A 180 5.18 13.56 -11.24
N ILE A 181 6.07 13.99 -12.14
CA ILE A 181 5.86 15.17 -12.97
C ILE A 181 5.04 14.79 -14.18
N LYS A 182 3.89 15.44 -14.36
CA LYS A 182 3.08 15.29 -15.57
C LYS A 182 3.73 16.10 -16.70
N ALA A 183 4.35 15.40 -17.64
CA ALA A 183 5.16 15.99 -18.69
C ALA A 183 4.37 16.67 -19.82
N THR A 184 3.07 16.40 -19.98
CA THR A 184 2.31 16.94 -21.11
C THR A 184 0.92 17.40 -20.73
N TYR A 185 0.54 18.56 -21.23
CA TYR A 185 -0.84 18.97 -21.37
C TYR A 185 -1.40 18.30 -22.64
N THR A 186 -2.06 17.17 -22.51
CA THR A 186 -2.77 16.56 -23.61
C THR A 186 -4.06 17.32 -23.86
N ARG A 187 -4.16 18.03 -24.98
CA ARG A 187 -5.45 18.43 -25.54
C ARG A 187 -6.22 17.13 -25.81
N LYS A 188 -7.49 17.10 -25.46
CA LYS A 188 -8.38 15.93 -25.38
C LYS A 188 -8.49 15.11 -26.69
N ASN A 189 -7.87 15.52 -27.79
CA ASN A 189 -8.09 14.98 -29.15
C ASN A 189 -6.84 14.48 -29.89
N ASP A 190 -5.63 14.50 -29.28
CA ASP A 190 -4.42 14.28 -30.08
C ASP A 190 -3.43 13.27 -29.48
N VAL A 191 -3.87 12.28 -28.72
CA VAL A 191 -2.98 11.21 -28.27
C VAL A 191 -3.41 9.87 -28.79
N PRO A 192 -2.68 9.27 -29.73
CA PRO A 192 -2.78 7.85 -29.98
C PRO A 192 -2.26 7.11 -28.74
N PHE A 193 -3.10 6.28 -28.12
CA PHE A 193 -2.65 5.28 -27.18
C PHE A 193 -2.05 4.12 -27.99
N GLU A 194 -0.75 3.92 -27.90
CA GLU A 194 -0.11 2.65 -28.25
C GLU A 194 -0.15 1.68 -27.07
#